data_9dbf1fd2644550c1ddd2a2d458a5217d
#
_entry.id   9dbf1fd2644550c1ddd2a2d458a5217d
#
_cell.length_a   1.000
_cell.length_b   1.000
_cell.length_c   1.000
_cell.angle_alpha   90.00
_cell.angle_beta   90.00
_cell.angle_gamma   90.00
#
_symmetry.space_group_name_H-M   'P 1'
#
loop_
_entity.id
_entity.type
_entity.pdbx_description
1 polymer ?
#
loop_
_entity_poly.entity_id
_entity_poly.type
_entity_poly.pdbx_seq_one_letter_code
_entity_poly.pdbx_strand_id
1 'polypeptide(L)'
;MRFLSTRRKHPAAKPLTLLLALFMMGAVYSVVSPAEQSAADTNTNPQVVQGKGLYDVTCSSCHGLNGEGTSQAPSLIGVGAAAVDFQMGTRRMPLSKPMAQAPRDAAPEYTQEEIDAIAAYVATLGKGPAVPAESKYSPAGLSEEEIARGGELFRTNCSACHNIEGRGGALPSGAYAPSLTNVSSKHIYEALRTGPQQMPVFNEGALPDQDVKEIIAYLAEMREQPQHGGLELGGLGPVSEGFYGWILGIGGLVLVAMWLAKKGARAR
;
A
#
# COMPACT_ATOMS: atom_id res chain seq x y z
N MET A 1 28.14 67.85 11.04
CA MET A 1 26.95 66.97 11.21
C MET A 1 25.55 67.65 11.02
N ARG A 2 25.47 68.91 10.60
CA ARG A 2 24.18 69.61 10.40
C ARG A 2 23.49 69.26 9.05
N PHE A 3 24.21 68.74 8.10
CA PHE A 3 23.70 68.50 6.73
C PHE A 3 22.70 67.30 6.66
N LEU A 4 22.80 66.32 7.55
CA LEU A 4 21.93 65.15 7.58
C LEU A 4 20.59 65.40 8.34
N SER A 5 20.50 66.41 9.18
CA SER A 5 19.30 66.70 9.97
C SER A 5 18.21 67.44 9.18
N THR A 6 18.59 68.23 8.18
CA THR A 6 17.66 69.03 7.37
C THR A 6 16.93 68.16 6.32
N ARG A 7 17.59 67.13 5.83
CA ARG A 7 16.97 66.19 4.82
C ARG A 7 15.96 65.24 5.45
N ARG A 8 16.01 64.97 6.74
CA ARG A 8 15.02 64.15 7.44
C ARG A 8 13.61 64.76 7.52
N LYS A 9 13.48 66.05 7.33
CA LYS A 9 12.19 66.78 7.38
C LYS A 9 11.51 66.87 6.01
N HIS A 10 12.15 66.40 4.91
CA HIS A 10 11.55 66.41 3.60
C HIS A 10 10.43 65.38 3.52
N PRO A 11 9.23 65.71 3.01
CA PRO A 11 8.09 64.79 2.97
C PRO A 11 8.38 63.48 2.23
N ALA A 12 9.29 63.49 1.28
CA ALA A 12 9.75 62.28 0.55
C ALA A 12 10.78 61.45 1.34
N ALA A 13 11.34 61.94 2.46
CA ALA A 13 12.36 61.18 3.20
C ALA A 13 11.82 59.91 3.84
N LYS A 14 10.58 59.94 4.35
CA LYS A 14 9.93 58.80 4.98
C LYS A 14 9.66 57.64 3.96
N PRO A 15 9.00 57.89 2.83
CA PRO A 15 8.79 56.83 1.83
C PRO A 15 10.09 56.33 1.22
N LEU A 16 11.09 57.18 1.00
CA LEU A 16 12.38 56.77 0.45
C LEU A 16 13.18 55.90 1.43
N THR A 17 13.17 56.21 2.72
CA THR A 17 13.82 55.35 3.74
C THR A 17 13.11 53.99 3.88
N LEU A 18 11.77 53.97 3.76
CA LEU A 18 10.99 52.71 3.77
C LEU A 18 11.34 51.84 2.56
N LEU A 19 11.36 52.41 1.37
CA LEU A 19 11.75 51.71 0.15
C LEU A 19 13.17 51.15 0.21
N LEU A 20 14.10 51.98 0.73
CA LEU A 20 15.50 51.55 0.91
C LEU A 20 15.61 50.40 1.92
N ALA A 21 14.85 50.45 3.02
CA ALA A 21 14.82 49.38 4.02
C ALA A 21 14.22 48.10 3.47
N LEU A 22 13.14 48.18 2.70
CA LEU A 22 12.54 47.03 2.01
C LEU A 22 13.48 46.42 0.97
N PHE A 23 14.16 47.27 0.19
CA PHE A 23 15.15 46.81 -0.76
C PHE A 23 16.34 46.11 -0.09
N MET A 24 16.86 46.68 1.00
CA MET A 24 17.94 46.10 1.78
C MET A 24 17.50 44.78 2.42
N MET A 25 16.27 44.71 2.95
CA MET A 25 15.73 43.50 3.51
C MET A 25 15.56 42.39 2.46
N GLY A 26 15.05 42.77 1.27
CA GLY A 26 14.95 41.86 0.14
C GLY A 26 16.31 41.33 -0.33
N ALA A 27 17.31 42.23 -0.43
CA ALA A 27 18.67 41.85 -0.79
C ALA A 27 19.35 40.98 0.24
N VAL A 28 19.17 41.23 1.54
CA VAL A 28 19.66 40.37 2.63
C VAL A 28 18.93 39.01 2.59
N TYR A 29 17.62 39.02 2.43
CA TYR A 29 16.82 37.80 2.31
C TYR A 29 17.28 36.95 1.11
N SER A 30 17.54 37.54 -0.06
CA SER A 30 18.01 36.81 -1.24
C SER A 30 19.41 36.19 -1.10
N VAL A 31 20.25 36.72 -0.18
CA VAL A 31 21.59 36.20 0.10
C VAL A 31 21.60 35.19 1.26
N VAL A 32 20.73 35.40 2.24
CA VAL A 32 20.70 34.59 3.48
C VAL A 32 19.66 33.46 3.41
N SER A 33 18.58 33.64 2.62
CA SER A 33 17.71 32.50 2.31
C SER A 33 18.57 31.45 1.63
N PRO A 34 18.64 30.21 2.20
CA PRO A 34 19.11 29.12 1.38
C PRO A 34 18.28 29.26 0.12
N ALA A 35 18.93 29.32 -1.04
CA ALA A 35 18.25 29.03 -2.27
C ALA A 35 17.62 27.65 -2.01
N GLU A 36 16.34 27.63 -1.62
CA GLU A 36 15.51 26.57 -2.13
C GLU A 36 15.73 26.73 -3.62
N GLN A 37 16.75 26.01 -4.10
CA GLN A 37 16.73 25.58 -5.45
C GLN A 37 15.34 24.96 -5.58
N SER A 38 14.41 25.74 -6.11
CA SER A 38 13.58 25.21 -7.16
C SER A 38 14.63 24.57 -8.06
N ALA A 39 14.95 23.31 -7.78
CA ALA A 39 15.49 22.44 -8.75
C ALA A 39 14.40 22.46 -9.83
N ALA A 40 14.49 23.40 -10.73
CA ALA A 40 14.07 23.22 -12.10
C ALA A 40 14.82 21.94 -12.45
N ASP A 41 14.09 20.82 -12.21
CA ASP A 41 14.62 19.49 -12.35
C ASP A 41 15.24 19.40 -13.71
N THR A 42 16.55 19.48 -13.75
CA THR A 42 17.37 19.04 -14.86
C THR A 42 17.37 17.51 -14.88
N ASN A 43 16.29 16.89 -14.38
CA ASN A 43 16.05 15.50 -14.55
C ASN A 43 15.60 15.31 -16.00
N THR A 44 16.59 15.18 -16.86
CA THR A 44 16.44 14.98 -18.31
C THR A 44 15.93 13.56 -18.63
N ASN A 45 15.59 12.76 -17.62
CA ASN A 45 14.97 11.46 -17.85
C ASN A 45 13.54 11.66 -18.38
N PRO A 46 13.26 11.32 -19.64
CA PRO A 46 11.94 11.53 -20.25
C PRO A 46 10.81 10.85 -19.47
N GLN A 47 11.09 9.71 -18.84
CA GLN A 47 10.13 8.95 -18.04
C GLN A 47 9.71 9.75 -16.79
N VAL A 48 10.63 10.41 -16.10
CA VAL A 48 10.33 11.25 -14.93
C VAL A 48 9.51 12.48 -15.34
N VAL A 49 9.85 13.10 -16.48
CA VAL A 49 9.10 14.25 -17.00
C VAL A 49 7.66 13.86 -17.36
N GLN A 50 7.49 12.72 -18.04
CA GLN A 50 6.17 12.16 -18.35
C GLN A 50 5.40 11.86 -17.07
N GLY A 51 6.04 11.19 -16.11
CA GLY A 51 5.44 10.84 -14.82
C GLY A 51 4.99 12.06 -14.02
N LYS A 52 5.80 13.13 -14.02
CA LYS A 52 5.38 14.39 -13.40
C LYS A 52 4.15 14.98 -14.06
N GLY A 53 4.08 14.99 -15.40
CA GLY A 53 2.90 15.48 -16.13
C GLY A 53 1.63 14.70 -15.78
N LEU A 54 1.72 13.37 -15.70
CA LEU A 54 0.61 12.51 -15.28
C LEU A 54 0.24 12.75 -13.80
N TYR A 55 1.23 12.86 -12.93
CA TYR A 55 1.04 13.17 -11.52
C TYR A 55 0.31 14.49 -11.29
N ASP A 56 0.71 15.54 -11.98
CA ASP A 56 0.13 16.88 -11.84
C ASP A 56 -1.38 16.90 -12.19
N VAL A 57 -1.80 16.08 -13.13
CA VAL A 57 -3.20 16.00 -13.55
C VAL A 57 -4.03 15.07 -12.66
N THR A 58 -3.46 13.97 -12.18
CA THR A 58 -4.21 12.88 -11.54
C THR A 58 -4.07 12.85 -10.02
N CYS A 59 -2.87 13.13 -9.51
CA CYS A 59 -2.52 12.85 -8.11
C CYS A 59 -2.42 14.11 -7.25
N SER A 60 -1.96 15.22 -7.84
CA SER A 60 -1.58 16.44 -7.12
C SER A 60 -2.73 17.05 -6.33
N SER A 61 -3.98 16.93 -6.82
CA SER A 61 -5.17 17.48 -6.14
C SER A 61 -5.38 16.91 -4.73
N CYS A 62 -4.98 15.66 -4.51
CA CYS A 62 -5.10 14.99 -3.22
C CYS A 62 -3.76 14.92 -2.47
N HIS A 63 -2.66 14.60 -3.19
CA HIS A 63 -1.34 14.38 -2.59
C HIS A 63 -0.43 15.60 -2.52
N GLY A 64 -0.89 16.76 -3.01
CA GLY A 64 -0.09 18.00 -3.09
C GLY A 64 0.76 18.07 -4.36
N LEU A 65 1.19 19.29 -4.72
CA LEU A 65 1.93 19.53 -5.97
C LEU A 65 3.31 18.87 -6.00
N ASN A 66 3.91 18.67 -4.83
CA ASN A 66 5.23 18.05 -4.65
C ASN A 66 5.15 16.75 -3.83
N GLY A 67 3.98 16.13 -3.74
CA GLY A 67 3.78 14.90 -2.98
C GLY A 67 3.82 15.07 -1.46
N GLU A 68 3.70 16.29 -0.95
CA GLU A 68 3.74 16.63 0.47
C GLU A 68 2.54 16.10 1.27
N GLY A 69 1.46 15.73 0.58
CA GLY A 69 0.20 15.33 1.19
C GLY A 69 -0.72 16.52 1.50
N THR A 70 -1.98 16.22 1.80
CA THR A 70 -3.01 17.19 2.19
C THR A 70 -3.89 16.60 3.29
N SER A 71 -4.97 17.29 3.67
CA SER A 71 -6.00 16.73 4.55
C SER A 71 -6.78 15.57 3.92
N GLN A 72 -6.68 15.37 2.60
CA GLN A 72 -7.42 14.34 1.86
C GLN A 72 -6.59 13.09 1.58
N ALA A 73 -5.25 13.23 1.51
CA ALA A 73 -4.36 12.11 1.20
C ALA A 73 -2.98 12.27 1.84
N PRO A 74 -2.31 11.17 2.18
CA PRO A 74 -1.00 11.19 2.83
C PRO A 74 0.09 11.72 1.89
N SER A 75 1.23 12.10 2.49
CA SER A 75 2.45 12.42 1.74
C SER A 75 2.95 11.22 0.96
N LEU A 76 3.47 11.47 -0.24
CA LEU A 76 4.16 10.49 -1.08
C LEU A 76 5.69 10.59 -0.98
N ILE A 77 6.21 11.52 -0.17
CA ILE A 77 7.65 11.68 0.04
C ILE A 77 8.19 10.44 0.75
N GLY A 78 9.09 9.72 0.07
CA GLY A 78 9.72 8.52 0.63
C GLY A 78 8.90 7.23 0.54
N VAL A 79 7.70 7.23 -0.07
CA VAL A 79 6.92 5.99 -0.25
C VAL A 79 7.54 5.02 -1.26
N GLY A 80 8.31 5.54 -2.22
CA GLY A 80 9.03 4.77 -3.23
C GLY A 80 8.20 4.32 -4.42
N ALA A 81 8.90 3.90 -5.47
CA ALA A 81 8.31 3.45 -6.73
C ALA A 81 7.42 2.20 -6.58
N ALA A 82 7.82 1.25 -5.73
CA ALA A 82 7.06 0.02 -5.48
C ALA A 82 5.67 0.28 -4.90
N ALA A 83 5.50 1.32 -4.07
CA ALA A 83 4.20 1.68 -3.55
C ALA A 83 3.27 2.20 -4.66
N VAL A 84 3.80 2.98 -5.60
CA VAL A 84 3.03 3.50 -6.75
C VAL A 84 2.62 2.35 -7.66
N ASP A 85 3.56 1.48 -8.04
CA ASP A 85 3.30 0.32 -8.89
C ASP A 85 2.22 -0.58 -8.26
N PHE A 86 2.34 -0.89 -6.98
CA PHE A 86 1.33 -1.67 -6.26
C PHE A 86 -0.04 -1.00 -6.23
N GLN A 87 -0.12 0.27 -5.84
CA GLN A 87 -1.39 0.96 -5.64
C GLN A 87 -2.12 1.18 -6.96
N MET A 88 -1.42 1.56 -8.01
CA MET A 88 -1.99 1.81 -9.33
C MET A 88 -2.20 0.52 -10.11
N GLY A 89 -1.25 -0.41 -10.10
CA GLY A 89 -1.35 -1.71 -10.75
C GLY A 89 -2.45 -2.60 -10.19
N THR A 90 -2.87 -2.37 -8.94
CA THR A 90 -4.02 -3.04 -8.33
C THR A 90 -5.29 -2.18 -8.30
N ARG A 91 -5.27 -1.04 -8.97
CA ARG A 91 -6.36 -0.05 -9.06
C ARG A 91 -6.93 0.39 -7.70
N ARG A 92 -6.07 0.46 -6.69
CA ARG A 92 -6.39 1.11 -5.43
C ARG A 92 -6.27 2.62 -5.53
N MET A 93 -5.44 3.10 -6.45
CA MET A 93 -5.29 4.49 -6.85
C MET A 93 -5.44 4.61 -8.37
N PRO A 94 -5.98 5.73 -8.86
CA PRO A 94 -6.52 6.88 -8.12
C PRO A 94 -7.88 6.58 -7.46
N LEU A 95 -8.17 7.25 -6.35
CA LEU A 95 -9.49 7.22 -5.70
C LEU A 95 -10.33 8.43 -6.14
N SER A 96 -11.61 8.21 -6.39
CA SER A 96 -12.56 9.30 -6.69
C SER A 96 -12.91 10.15 -5.47
N LYS A 97 -12.72 9.62 -4.26
CA LYS A 97 -12.96 10.28 -2.97
C LYS A 97 -12.14 9.63 -1.87
N PRO A 98 -11.77 10.35 -0.81
CA PRO A 98 -11.12 9.77 0.36
C PRO A 98 -11.98 8.67 0.99
N MET A 99 -11.35 7.54 1.35
CA MET A 99 -12.01 6.41 2.03
C MET A 99 -11.01 5.73 2.99
N ALA A 100 -11.59 5.06 4.00
CA ALA A 100 -10.78 4.37 5.02
C ALA A 100 -9.93 3.23 4.45
N GLN A 101 -10.41 2.59 3.39
CA GLN A 101 -9.71 1.52 2.69
C GLN A 101 -9.99 1.60 1.19
N ALA A 102 -8.93 1.68 0.38
CA ALA A 102 -9.03 1.64 -1.07
C ALA A 102 -9.35 0.21 -1.52
N PRO A 103 -10.48 -0.03 -2.21
CA PRO A 103 -10.80 -1.35 -2.74
C PRO A 103 -9.85 -1.70 -3.90
N ARG A 104 -9.58 -3.00 -4.06
CA ARG A 104 -8.92 -3.50 -5.25
C ARG A 104 -9.93 -3.63 -6.38
N ASP A 105 -9.56 -3.25 -7.58
CA ASP A 105 -10.36 -3.49 -8.79
C ASP A 105 -9.64 -4.44 -9.77
N ALA A 106 -10.38 -4.97 -10.75
CA ALA A 106 -9.92 -6.03 -11.63
C ALA A 106 -8.86 -5.57 -12.64
N ALA A 107 -8.93 -4.31 -13.10
CA ALA A 107 -8.02 -3.78 -14.12
C ALA A 107 -7.50 -2.39 -13.71
N PRO A 108 -6.22 -2.09 -13.92
CA PRO A 108 -5.67 -0.76 -13.73
C PRO A 108 -6.30 0.23 -14.73
N GLU A 109 -6.39 1.49 -14.33
CA GLU A 109 -6.90 2.58 -15.17
C GLU A 109 -5.82 3.08 -16.14
N TYR A 110 -4.55 2.90 -15.77
CA TYR A 110 -3.37 3.34 -16.49
C TYR A 110 -2.63 2.16 -17.10
N THR A 111 -1.95 2.40 -18.21
CA THR A 111 -1.02 1.41 -18.78
C THR A 111 0.19 1.23 -17.85
N GLN A 112 0.91 0.12 -17.99
CA GLN A 112 2.10 -0.13 -17.18
C GLN A 112 3.18 0.94 -17.41
N GLU A 113 3.33 1.44 -18.65
CA GLU A 113 4.27 2.50 -18.98
C GLU A 113 3.94 3.82 -18.26
N GLU A 114 2.66 4.15 -18.12
CA GLU A 114 2.20 5.33 -17.38
C GLU A 114 2.42 5.15 -15.88
N ILE A 115 2.14 3.96 -15.34
CA ILE A 115 2.41 3.61 -13.94
C ILE A 115 3.90 3.71 -13.65
N ASP A 116 4.75 3.15 -14.51
CA ASP A 116 6.21 3.20 -14.39
C ASP A 116 6.73 4.64 -14.44
N ALA A 117 6.14 5.49 -15.28
CA ALA A 117 6.49 6.90 -15.36
C ALA A 117 6.13 7.64 -14.06
N ILE A 118 4.92 7.46 -13.54
CA ILE A 118 4.51 8.06 -12.27
C ILE A 118 5.37 7.54 -11.12
N ALA A 119 5.68 6.24 -11.10
CA ALA A 119 6.55 5.61 -10.12
C ALA A 119 7.97 6.19 -10.16
N ALA A 120 8.51 6.42 -11.35
CA ALA A 120 9.80 7.07 -11.54
C ALA A 120 9.82 8.51 -11.01
N TYR A 121 8.75 9.28 -11.25
CA TYR A 121 8.63 10.61 -10.68
C TYR A 121 8.54 10.58 -9.15
N VAL A 122 7.65 9.76 -8.58
CA VAL A 122 7.49 9.67 -7.11
C VAL A 122 8.77 9.20 -6.42
N ALA A 123 9.56 8.35 -7.07
CA ALA A 123 10.89 7.95 -6.56
C ALA A 123 11.85 9.14 -6.41
N THR A 124 11.67 10.23 -7.16
CA THR A 124 12.49 11.44 -7.01
C THR A 124 12.12 12.26 -5.77
N LEU A 125 10.93 12.07 -5.21
CA LEU A 125 10.44 12.82 -4.06
C LEU A 125 11.08 12.38 -2.73
N GLY A 126 11.71 11.21 -2.70
CA GLY A 126 12.41 10.74 -1.51
C GLY A 126 12.79 9.26 -1.60
N LYS A 127 13.68 8.83 -0.71
CA LYS A 127 14.20 7.46 -0.69
C LYS A 127 13.13 6.50 -0.16
N GLY A 128 12.73 5.52 -0.97
CA GLY A 128 11.78 4.47 -0.64
C GLY A 128 12.04 3.18 -1.43
N PRO A 129 11.20 2.12 -1.24
CA PRO A 129 11.36 0.87 -1.96
C PRO A 129 11.25 1.05 -3.48
N ALA A 130 12.21 0.48 -4.21
CA ALA A 130 12.17 0.43 -5.68
C ALA A 130 11.25 -0.69 -6.15
N VAL A 131 10.75 -0.59 -7.40
CA VAL A 131 10.06 -1.70 -8.06
C VAL A 131 11.00 -2.91 -8.10
N PRO A 132 10.57 -4.08 -7.59
CA PRO A 132 11.45 -5.23 -7.46
C PRO A 132 11.80 -5.86 -8.80
N ALA A 133 13.06 -6.29 -8.95
CA ALA A 133 13.43 -7.18 -10.03
C ALA A 133 12.78 -8.56 -9.85
N GLU A 134 12.47 -9.26 -10.95
CA GLU A 134 11.81 -10.56 -10.92
C GLU A 134 12.55 -11.59 -10.05
N SER A 135 13.86 -11.54 -10.01
CA SER A 135 14.70 -12.41 -9.18
C SER A 135 14.41 -12.32 -7.68
N LYS A 136 13.75 -11.24 -7.21
CA LYS A 136 13.37 -11.03 -5.80
C LYS A 136 12.06 -11.70 -5.40
N TYR A 137 11.17 -11.95 -6.35
CA TYR A 137 9.82 -12.49 -6.08
C TYR A 137 9.45 -13.72 -6.90
N SER A 138 10.26 -14.15 -7.86
CA SER A 138 9.99 -15.35 -8.64
C SER A 138 10.10 -16.59 -7.76
N PRO A 139 9.06 -17.44 -7.70
CA PRO A 139 9.07 -18.69 -6.95
C PRO A 139 9.73 -19.84 -7.73
N ALA A 140 10.27 -19.58 -8.92
CA ALA A 140 10.81 -20.62 -9.79
C ALA A 140 12.04 -21.31 -9.16
N GLY A 141 12.06 -22.65 -9.24
CA GLY A 141 13.21 -23.47 -8.83
C GLY A 141 13.28 -23.76 -7.32
N LEU A 142 12.26 -23.46 -6.56
CA LEU A 142 12.19 -23.84 -5.14
C LEU A 142 11.85 -25.32 -4.98
N SER A 143 12.45 -25.94 -3.97
CA SER A 143 12.15 -27.32 -3.58
C SER A 143 10.85 -27.44 -2.80
N GLU A 144 10.32 -28.66 -2.67
CA GLU A 144 9.12 -28.94 -1.86
C GLU A 144 9.32 -28.54 -0.38
N GLU A 145 10.51 -28.71 0.17
CA GLU A 145 10.85 -28.31 1.53
C GLU A 145 10.82 -26.78 1.70
N GLU A 146 11.33 -26.04 0.72
CA GLU A 146 11.27 -24.57 0.72
C GLU A 146 9.83 -24.06 0.61
N ILE A 147 9.00 -24.70 -0.22
CA ILE A 147 7.58 -24.37 -0.34
C ILE A 147 6.84 -24.68 0.97
N ALA A 148 7.11 -25.84 1.60
CA ALA A 148 6.53 -26.18 2.89
C ALA A 148 6.93 -25.18 3.99
N ARG A 149 8.20 -24.73 4.00
CA ARG A 149 8.69 -23.67 4.89
C ARG A 149 7.97 -22.34 4.62
N GLY A 150 7.72 -22.02 3.35
CA GLY A 150 6.88 -20.87 2.96
C GLY A 150 5.49 -20.90 3.59
N GLY A 151 4.88 -22.09 3.66
CA GLY A 151 3.62 -22.32 4.36
C GLY A 151 3.70 -22.08 5.87
N GLU A 152 4.80 -22.46 6.53
CA GLU A 152 5.02 -22.17 7.95
C GLU A 152 5.18 -20.67 8.21
N LEU A 153 5.96 -19.99 7.36
CA LEU A 153 6.15 -18.54 7.40
C LEU A 153 4.84 -17.79 7.19
N PHE A 154 4.01 -18.25 6.24
CA PHE A 154 2.70 -17.68 5.99
C PHE A 154 1.75 -17.84 7.19
N ARG A 155 1.70 -19.03 7.77
CA ARG A 155 0.86 -19.29 8.95
C ARG A 155 1.29 -18.44 10.14
N THR A 156 2.58 -18.21 10.31
CA THR A 156 3.09 -17.44 11.44
C THR A 156 2.89 -15.94 11.29
N ASN A 157 3.07 -15.40 10.08
CA ASN A 157 3.12 -13.94 9.87
C ASN A 157 1.87 -13.36 9.18
N CYS A 158 1.13 -14.15 8.41
CA CYS A 158 0.12 -13.64 7.47
C CYS A 158 -1.30 -14.14 7.76
N SER A 159 -1.44 -15.38 8.22
CA SER A 159 -2.74 -16.06 8.34
C SER A 159 -3.70 -15.39 9.31
N ALA A 160 -3.20 -14.70 10.34
CA ALA A 160 -4.03 -13.98 11.30
C ALA A 160 -4.92 -12.91 10.63
N CYS A 161 -4.45 -12.29 9.54
CA CYS A 161 -5.19 -11.30 8.79
C CYS A 161 -5.75 -11.88 7.48
N HIS A 162 -4.93 -12.64 6.74
CA HIS A 162 -5.27 -13.14 5.41
C HIS A 162 -5.97 -14.51 5.41
N ASN A 163 -6.24 -15.09 6.59
CA ASN A 163 -6.75 -16.45 6.73
C ASN A 163 -5.73 -17.53 6.33
N ILE A 164 -5.98 -18.77 6.75
CA ILE A 164 -5.03 -19.88 6.55
C ILE A 164 -4.82 -20.23 5.07
N GLU A 165 -5.83 -20.01 4.22
CA GLU A 165 -5.78 -20.24 2.78
C GLU A 165 -5.57 -18.96 1.96
N GLY A 166 -5.21 -17.85 2.61
CA GLY A 166 -5.02 -16.58 1.91
C GLY A 166 -6.31 -15.97 1.32
N ARG A 167 -7.49 -16.40 1.78
CA ARG A 167 -8.80 -15.92 1.28
C ARG A 167 -9.18 -14.54 1.78
N GLY A 168 -8.37 -13.97 2.68
CA GLY A 168 -8.65 -12.70 3.33
C GLY A 168 -9.51 -12.84 4.58
N GLY A 169 -9.74 -11.74 5.26
CA GLY A 169 -10.48 -11.74 6.52
C GLY A 169 -10.87 -10.35 7.00
N ALA A 170 -11.79 -10.31 7.97
CA ALA A 170 -12.19 -9.06 8.60
C ALA A 170 -11.08 -8.56 9.54
N LEU A 171 -10.87 -7.25 9.52
CA LEU A 171 -9.95 -6.54 10.40
C LEU A 171 -10.72 -5.61 11.33
N PRO A 172 -10.09 -5.09 12.41
CA PRO A 172 -10.70 -4.07 13.25
C PRO A 172 -11.16 -2.84 12.47
N SER A 173 -12.13 -2.12 13.02
CA SER A 173 -12.65 -0.86 12.46
C SER A 173 -13.33 -0.98 11.09
N GLY A 174 -13.83 -2.16 10.74
CA GLY A 174 -14.55 -2.39 9.49
C GLY A 174 -13.66 -2.53 8.25
N ALA A 175 -12.35 -2.59 8.43
CA ALA A 175 -11.41 -2.91 7.36
C ALA A 175 -11.38 -4.42 7.09
N TYR A 176 -10.72 -4.83 6.01
CA TYR A 176 -10.53 -6.24 5.66
C TYR A 176 -9.14 -6.46 5.04
N ALA A 177 -8.56 -7.61 5.33
CA ALA A 177 -7.40 -8.10 4.61
C ALA A 177 -7.89 -8.73 3.29
N PRO A 178 -7.35 -8.31 2.14
CA PRO A 178 -7.82 -8.82 0.85
C PRO A 178 -7.42 -10.28 0.65
N SER A 179 -8.17 -10.98 -0.22
CA SER A 179 -7.76 -12.29 -0.71
C SER A 179 -6.46 -12.19 -1.51
N LEU A 180 -5.57 -13.15 -1.30
CA LEU A 180 -4.29 -13.30 -2.00
C LEU A 180 -4.37 -14.25 -3.20
N THR A 181 -5.52 -14.90 -3.44
CA THR A 181 -5.66 -15.93 -4.47
C THR A 181 -5.46 -15.43 -5.90
N ASN A 182 -5.74 -14.16 -6.17
CA ASN A 182 -5.61 -13.55 -7.50
C ASN A 182 -4.65 -12.33 -7.47
N VAL A 183 -3.57 -12.43 -6.69
CA VAL A 183 -2.54 -11.38 -6.61
C VAL A 183 -1.28 -11.89 -7.29
N SER A 184 -0.65 -11.07 -8.13
CA SER A 184 0.62 -11.42 -8.76
C SER A 184 1.75 -11.52 -7.73
N SER A 185 2.75 -12.34 -8.01
CA SER A 185 3.95 -12.50 -7.16
C SER A 185 4.65 -11.15 -6.90
N LYS A 186 4.74 -10.30 -7.93
CA LYS A 186 5.28 -8.94 -7.84
C LYS A 186 4.51 -8.11 -6.79
N HIS A 187 3.18 -8.05 -6.92
CA HIS A 187 2.36 -7.25 -6.01
C HIS A 187 2.33 -7.81 -4.58
N ILE A 188 2.51 -9.13 -4.38
CA ILE A 188 2.70 -9.70 -3.04
C ILE A 188 3.98 -9.16 -2.43
N TYR A 189 5.09 -9.21 -3.18
CA TYR A 189 6.38 -8.69 -2.73
C TYR A 189 6.31 -7.19 -2.40
N GLU A 190 5.74 -6.39 -3.29
CA GLU A 190 5.59 -4.95 -3.10
C GLU A 190 4.75 -4.61 -1.87
N ALA A 191 3.62 -5.32 -1.67
CA ALA A 191 2.79 -5.14 -0.49
C ALA A 191 3.57 -5.42 0.81
N LEU A 192 4.39 -6.47 0.84
CA LEU A 192 5.24 -6.79 2.00
C LEU A 192 6.25 -5.68 2.28
N ARG A 193 6.87 -5.10 1.24
CA ARG A 193 7.91 -4.06 1.37
C ARG A 193 7.36 -2.66 1.63
N THR A 194 6.09 -2.39 1.28
CA THR A 194 5.49 -1.06 1.40
C THR A 194 4.44 -0.94 2.51
N GLY A 195 3.86 -2.05 2.96
CA GLY A 195 2.87 -2.07 4.04
C GLY A 195 1.62 -1.25 3.73
N PRO A 196 0.85 -1.58 2.67
CA PRO A 196 -0.30 -0.78 2.28
C PRO A 196 -1.38 -0.74 3.36
N GLN A 197 -1.89 0.44 3.66
CA GLN A 197 -2.99 0.69 4.60
C GLN A 197 -2.70 0.19 6.02
N GLN A 198 -3.35 -0.86 6.51
CA GLN A 198 -3.15 -1.45 7.84
C GLN A 198 -2.15 -2.61 7.84
N MET A 199 -1.63 -3.01 6.70
CA MET A 199 -0.63 -4.05 6.62
C MET A 199 0.71 -3.55 7.16
N PRO A 200 1.39 -4.28 8.05
CA PRO A 200 2.72 -3.89 8.50
C PRO A 200 3.76 -4.00 7.37
N VAL A 201 4.81 -3.18 7.45
CA VAL A 201 5.97 -3.29 6.56
C VAL A 201 6.86 -4.43 7.03
N PHE A 202 7.10 -5.40 6.16
CA PHE A 202 8.06 -6.47 6.35
C PHE A 202 9.35 -6.11 5.60
N ASN A 203 10.32 -5.50 6.28
CA ASN A 203 11.60 -5.18 5.69
C ASN A 203 12.48 -6.44 5.48
N GLU A 204 13.57 -6.31 4.72
CA GLU A 204 14.48 -7.44 4.41
C GLU A 204 15.13 -8.05 5.66
N GLY A 205 15.28 -7.29 6.75
CA GLY A 205 15.79 -7.80 8.02
C GLY A 205 14.80 -8.65 8.80
N ALA A 206 13.49 -8.37 8.66
CA ALA A 206 12.43 -9.15 9.30
C ALA A 206 11.98 -10.33 8.43
N LEU A 207 11.95 -10.16 7.12
CA LEU A 207 11.55 -11.17 6.15
C LEU A 207 12.45 -11.09 4.92
N PRO A 208 13.55 -11.85 4.85
CA PRO A 208 14.47 -11.88 3.71
C PRO A 208 13.76 -12.20 2.40
N ASP A 209 14.36 -11.81 1.26
CA ASP A 209 13.79 -12.07 -0.06
C ASP A 209 13.54 -13.56 -0.33
N GLN A 210 14.39 -14.44 0.20
CA GLN A 210 14.20 -15.90 0.08
C GLN A 210 12.90 -16.35 0.78
N ASP A 211 12.65 -15.87 2.00
CA ASP A 211 11.42 -16.19 2.75
C ASP A 211 10.18 -15.67 2.02
N VAL A 212 10.26 -14.51 1.39
CA VAL A 212 9.17 -13.98 0.56
C VAL A 212 8.89 -14.85 -0.65
N LYS A 213 9.94 -15.33 -1.35
CA LYS A 213 9.76 -16.26 -2.49
C LYS A 213 9.09 -17.57 -2.06
N GLU A 214 9.49 -18.11 -0.93
CA GLU A 214 8.90 -19.33 -0.37
C GLU A 214 7.42 -19.14 -0.01
N ILE A 215 7.07 -18.00 0.59
CA ILE A 215 5.65 -17.64 0.84
C ILE A 215 4.88 -17.50 -0.48
N ILE A 216 5.45 -16.86 -1.49
CA ILE A 216 4.82 -16.71 -2.81
C ILE A 216 4.62 -18.07 -3.46
N ALA A 217 5.61 -18.96 -3.40
CA ALA A 217 5.52 -20.32 -3.91
C ALA A 217 4.41 -21.11 -3.23
N TYR A 218 4.34 -21.07 -1.91
CA TYR A 218 3.26 -21.69 -1.13
C TYR A 218 1.88 -21.18 -1.54
N LEU A 219 1.73 -19.86 -1.68
CA LEU A 219 0.47 -19.26 -2.16
C LEU A 219 0.13 -19.66 -3.61
N ALA A 220 1.11 -19.84 -4.46
CA ALA A 220 0.92 -20.30 -5.83
C ALA A 220 0.44 -21.76 -5.84
N GLU A 221 1.08 -22.63 -5.07
CA GLU A 221 0.67 -24.03 -4.93
C GLU A 221 -0.74 -24.15 -4.36
N MET A 222 -1.08 -23.39 -3.32
CA MET A 222 -2.43 -23.36 -2.76
C MET A 222 -3.53 -22.97 -3.77
N ARG A 223 -3.19 -22.20 -4.80
CA ARG A 223 -4.13 -21.87 -5.89
C ARG A 223 -4.35 -22.99 -6.87
N GLU A 224 -3.30 -23.79 -7.10
CA GLU A 224 -3.28 -24.85 -8.11
C GLU A 224 -3.75 -26.20 -7.55
N GLN A 225 -3.88 -26.33 -6.23
CA GLN A 225 -4.32 -27.57 -5.61
C GLN A 225 -5.72 -27.97 -6.09
N PRO A 226 -5.87 -29.18 -6.64
CA PRO A 226 -7.17 -29.64 -7.11
C PRO A 226 -8.11 -29.84 -5.94
N GLN A 227 -9.35 -29.44 -6.13
CA GLN A 227 -10.41 -29.76 -5.17
C GLN A 227 -10.71 -31.25 -5.19
N HIS A 228 -10.46 -31.92 -4.07
CA HIS A 228 -10.73 -33.35 -3.93
C HIS A 228 -12.21 -33.69 -3.68
N GLY A 229 -13.10 -32.73 -3.85
CA GLY A 229 -14.54 -32.85 -3.64
C GLY A 229 -14.99 -32.33 -2.27
N GLY A 230 -16.30 -32.13 -2.11
CA GLY A 230 -16.91 -31.54 -0.92
C GLY A 230 -17.33 -30.08 -1.12
N LEU A 231 -17.79 -29.46 -0.05
CA LEU A 231 -18.15 -28.05 0.00
C LEU A 231 -16.95 -27.24 0.52
N GLU A 232 -16.40 -26.37 -0.31
CA GLU A 232 -15.26 -25.51 0.03
C GLU A 232 -15.51 -24.56 1.20
N LEU A 233 -16.77 -24.28 1.52
CA LEU A 233 -17.18 -23.32 2.56
C LEU A 233 -16.45 -21.96 2.47
N GLY A 234 -16.05 -21.57 1.26
CA GLY A 234 -15.34 -20.35 0.95
C GLY A 234 -13.84 -20.35 1.29
N GLY A 235 -13.24 -21.49 1.63
CA GLY A 235 -11.83 -21.59 2.00
C GLY A 235 -11.50 -20.81 3.27
N LEU A 236 -12.47 -20.68 4.19
CA LEU A 236 -12.27 -19.92 5.45
C LEU A 236 -11.59 -20.77 6.55
N GLY A 237 -11.31 -22.04 6.24
CA GLY A 237 -10.59 -22.95 7.11
C GLY A 237 -11.41 -23.51 8.29
N PRO A 238 -10.73 -23.92 9.38
CA PRO A 238 -11.34 -24.75 10.42
C PRO A 238 -12.55 -24.16 11.12
N VAL A 239 -12.69 -22.83 11.14
CA VAL A 239 -13.81 -22.16 11.86
C VAL A 239 -15.14 -22.41 11.16
N SER A 240 -15.22 -22.22 9.85
CA SER A 240 -16.44 -22.47 9.08
C SER A 240 -16.74 -23.97 8.99
N GLU A 241 -15.73 -24.78 8.76
CA GLU A 241 -15.84 -26.25 8.71
C GLU A 241 -16.30 -26.82 10.05
N GLY A 242 -15.68 -26.39 11.14
CA GLY A 242 -16.07 -26.77 12.49
C GLY A 242 -17.50 -26.34 12.84
N PHE A 243 -17.93 -25.15 12.42
CA PHE A 243 -19.28 -24.66 12.65
C PHE A 243 -20.33 -25.54 11.95
N TYR A 244 -20.11 -25.92 10.70
CA TYR A 244 -20.98 -26.86 9.98
C TYR A 244 -20.96 -28.25 10.60
N GLY A 245 -19.78 -28.76 10.96
CA GLY A 245 -19.62 -30.05 11.67
C GLY A 245 -20.39 -30.07 12.99
N TRP A 246 -20.36 -28.96 13.73
CA TRP A 246 -21.09 -28.83 15.01
C TRP A 246 -22.60 -28.82 14.78
N ILE A 247 -23.11 -27.97 13.91
CA ILE A 247 -24.59 -27.84 13.72
C ILE A 247 -25.15 -29.10 13.07
N LEU A 248 -24.60 -29.56 11.96
CA LEU A 248 -25.15 -30.72 11.25
C LEU A 248 -24.78 -32.04 11.91
N GLY A 249 -23.57 -32.18 12.42
CA GLY A 249 -23.12 -33.41 13.11
C GLY A 249 -23.78 -33.56 14.48
N ILE A 250 -23.43 -32.71 15.44
CA ILE A 250 -23.96 -32.84 16.81
C ILE A 250 -25.45 -32.55 16.85
N GLY A 251 -25.94 -31.50 16.15
CA GLY A 251 -27.38 -31.23 16.07
C GLY A 251 -28.19 -32.38 15.49
N GLY A 252 -27.69 -32.99 14.40
CA GLY A 252 -28.29 -34.21 13.82
C GLY A 252 -28.31 -35.41 14.80
N LEU A 253 -27.18 -35.65 15.49
CA LEU A 253 -27.11 -36.72 16.50
C LEU A 253 -28.07 -36.48 17.65
N VAL A 254 -28.21 -35.25 18.14
CA VAL A 254 -29.17 -34.89 19.19
C VAL A 254 -30.62 -35.15 18.71
N LEU A 255 -30.95 -34.76 17.48
CA LEU A 255 -32.29 -35.05 16.93
C LEU A 255 -32.58 -36.54 16.80
N VAL A 256 -31.59 -37.33 16.36
CA VAL A 256 -31.72 -38.80 16.30
C VAL A 256 -31.90 -39.38 17.70
N ALA A 257 -31.11 -38.95 18.67
CA ALA A 257 -31.23 -39.40 20.06
C ALA A 257 -32.62 -39.09 20.66
N MET A 258 -33.12 -37.87 20.43
CA MET A 258 -34.48 -37.47 20.85
C MET A 258 -35.55 -38.30 20.16
N TRP A 259 -35.42 -38.58 18.87
CA TRP A 259 -36.35 -39.44 18.14
C TRP A 259 -36.38 -40.86 18.67
N LEU A 260 -35.21 -41.46 18.94
CA LEU A 260 -35.11 -42.81 19.56
C LEU A 260 -35.72 -42.83 20.96
N ALA A 261 -35.43 -41.86 21.79
CA ALA A 261 -36.00 -41.73 23.13
C ALA A 261 -37.54 -41.67 23.11
N LYS A 262 -38.13 -40.89 22.17
CA LYS A 262 -39.57 -40.81 21.97
C LYS A 262 -40.19 -42.15 21.53
N LYS A 263 -39.50 -42.94 20.70
CA LYS A 263 -39.98 -44.24 20.28
C LYS A 263 -39.97 -45.23 21.47
N GLY A 264 -38.89 -45.25 22.25
CA GLY A 264 -38.80 -46.10 23.44
C GLY A 264 -39.88 -45.79 24.49
N ALA A 265 -40.28 -44.52 24.63
CA ALA A 265 -41.38 -44.14 25.57
C ALA A 265 -42.77 -44.53 25.07
N ARG A 266 -42.98 -44.72 23.75
CA ARG A 266 -44.27 -45.18 23.18
C ARG A 266 -44.39 -46.70 23.11
N ALA A 267 -43.34 -47.42 23.33
CA ALA A 267 -43.33 -48.89 23.31
C ALA A 267 -43.59 -49.53 24.70
N ARG A 268 -43.83 -48.67 25.71
CA ARG A 268 -44.32 -49.02 27.03
C ARG A 268 -45.77 -48.56 27.19
#